data_c232e50391c256ab8ec62fe2385f0dd5
#
_entry.id   c232e50391c256ab8ec62fe2385f0dd5
#
_cell.length_a   1.000
_cell.length_b   1.000
_cell.length_c   1.000
_cell.angle_alpha   90.00
_cell.angle_beta   90.00
_cell.angle_gamma   90.00
#
_symmetry.space_group_name_H-M   'P 1'
#
loop_
_entity.id
_entity.type
_entity.pdbx_description
1 polymer ?
#
loop_
_entity_poly.entity_id
_entity_poly.type
_entity_poly.pdbx_seq_one_letter_code
_entity_poly.pdbx_strand_id
1 'polypeptide(L)'
;MKIRIGDFERYGTKKTTDGMMFTFALFTEEDCAICLYDRRNKMLIEEVALPEAYRIGQVYSVELMGSKWERYCYRIRQGKQLFVDPYALSIAGREVWNDTMRFGQDDGCYGAFDVTYEMPAQCGQWIEAQDMVMYKLHMRGFTMQHGFKNAEKGTDAGILAGLSYLQKLGITSLEFQPLYEFEEVFYEKRQSLDENGASYITCVPQEKINYWGYGDAYYFAPKASYFGGIQAPQRCRTMIQKIHEAGMEVIMEIAFSAETSQELMMDCLWYWVSHYGVDGFHLLGCHVPTEQMIASPRFRDTKIFVETIPENCQQQKEHKHIFQYKDDFLYVGRQLQNHMQGSMVQFTNFLRRQNASYGFVNYMANTTGFTLYDSYCYGEKHNQDNGEENRDGNNFNCSFNYGAEGISKNKQIQKMRYMQVKNGLCMTLLAQAVPLICGGDECLNSQEGNNNPYCQDNAIGWVQYRTRSTDAKALTSFLINLIAFRKKHRVLRQENAMHFTDYCHVGMPDLSYHGAEPWLMHIGDEQKAIGVLYTGYYAKEEEDVYVAYNFHYERARISLPSLSKEREWMQVMNTADRSTDDFVPRPIEEQRCVEVAPQSISILISCFREGKEYNESVRTL
;
A
#
# COMPACT_ATOMS: atom_id res chain seq x y z
N MET A 1 -19.68 -41.18 1.03
CA MET A 1 -20.17 -40.43 -0.17
C MET A 1 -19.93 -41.20 -1.45
N LYS A 2 -20.73 -40.95 -2.53
CA LYS A 2 -20.39 -41.47 -3.88
C LYS A 2 -19.33 -40.58 -4.49
N ILE A 3 -18.37 -41.21 -5.18
CA ILE A 3 -17.25 -40.53 -5.85
C ILE A 3 -17.22 -40.85 -7.32
N ARG A 4 -16.74 -39.92 -8.14
CA ARG A 4 -16.40 -40.11 -9.55
C ARG A 4 -15.10 -39.37 -9.89
N ILE A 5 -14.46 -39.77 -11.01
CA ILE A 5 -13.26 -39.09 -11.47
C ILE A 5 -13.58 -37.63 -11.85
N GLY A 6 -12.67 -36.70 -11.51
CA GLY A 6 -12.78 -35.29 -11.83
C GLY A 6 -12.27 -34.92 -13.21
N ASP A 7 -12.22 -33.63 -13.52
CA ASP A 7 -11.84 -33.08 -14.85
C ASP A 7 -10.36 -32.72 -14.99
N PHE A 8 -9.60 -32.61 -13.90
CA PHE A 8 -8.18 -32.21 -13.86
C PHE A 8 -7.91 -30.79 -14.41
N GLU A 9 -8.93 -29.94 -14.61
CA GLU A 9 -8.76 -28.64 -15.26
C GLU A 9 -8.03 -27.62 -14.41
N ARG A 10 -8.25 -27.63 -13.08
CA ARG A 10 -7.63 -26.68 -12.14
C ARG A 10 -7.50 -27.26 -10.74
N TYR A 11 -6.51 -26.80 -10.01
CA TYR A 11 -6.33 -27.13 -8.60
C TYR A 11 -7.40 -26.48 -7.69
N GLY A 12 -7.55 -27.03 -6.49
CA GLY A 12 -8.49 -26.60 -5.46
C GLY A 12 -9.86 -27.23 -5.60
N THR A 13 -10.86 -26.56 -5.00
CA THR A 13 -12.24 -27.04 -5.03
C THR A 13 -13.08 -26.29 -6.06
N LYS A 14 -14.00 -27.02 -6.73
CA LYS A 14 -14.93 -26.47 -7.74
C LYS A 14 -16.32 -27.04 -7.48
N LYS A 15 -17.30 -26.17 -7.24
CA LYS A 15 -18.71 -26.58 -7.14
C LYS A 15 -19.19 -27.07 -8.51
N THR A 16 -19.84 -28.22 -8.53
CA THR A 16 -20.46 -28.81 -9.72
C THR A 16 -21.97 -28.86 -9.55
N THR A 17 -22.69 -29.32 -10.58
CA THR A 17 -24.15 -29.52 -10.52
C THR A 17 -24.53 -30.56 -9.45
N ASP A 18 -23.73 -31.60 -9.31
CA ASP A 18 -24.05 -32.78 -8.51
C ASP A 18 -23.24 -32.89 -7.22
N GLY A 19 -22.20 -32.04 -7.04
CA GLY A 19 -21.32 -32.18 -5.90
C GLY A 19 -20.23 -31.11 -5.78
N MET A 20 -19.09 -31.56 -5.30
CA MET A 20 -17.87 -30.76 -5.15
C MET A 20 -16.68 -31.52 -5.71
N MET A 21 -15.99 -30.92 -6.65
CA MET A 21 -14.75 -31.44 -7.21
C MET A 21 -13.57 -30.98 -6.38
N PHE A 22 -12.59 -31.87 -6.20
CA PHE A 22 -11.32 -31.62 -5.54
C PHE A 22 -10.22 -32.02 -6.48
N THR A 23 -9.28 -31.14 -6.75
CA THR A 23 -8.08 -31.42 -7.53
C THR A 23 -6.87 -30.89 -6.78
N PHE A 24 -5.91 -31.78 -6.46
CA PHE A 24 -4.71 -31.44 -5.71
C PHE A 24 -3.55 -32.38 -6.03
N ALA A 25 -2.32 -31.92 -5.85
CA ALA A 25 -1.12 -32.72 -6.04
C ALA A 25 -0.68 -33.33 -4.71
N LEU A 26 -0.28 -34.61 -4.75
CA LEU A 26 0.33 -35.33 -3.63
C LEU A 26 1.60 -36.05 -4.10
N PHE A 27 2.71 -35.74 -3.45
CA PHE A 27 4.02 -36.29 -3.80
C PHE A 27 4.34 -37.53 -2.95
N THR A 28 3.51 -38.57 -3.06
CA THR A 28 3.65 -39.76 -2.23
C THR A 28 3.09 -41.02 -2.91
N GLU A 29 3.58 -42.18 -2.47
CA GLU A 29 3.00 -43.48 -2.76
C GLU A 29 2.09 -43.99 -1.60
N GLU A 30 1.97 -43.20 -0.52
CA GLU A 30 1.10 -43.56 0.60
C GLU A 30 -0.38 -43.44 0.23
N ASP A 31 -1.25 -44.10 0.98
CA ASP A 31 -2.69 -43.99 0.84
C ASP A 31 -3.17 -42.59 1.19
N CYS A 32 -4.10 -42.07 0.41
CA CYS A 32 -4.60 -40.73 0.49
C CYS A 32 -6.12 -40.73 0.68
N ALA A 33 -6.62 -39.71 1.38
CA ALA A 33 -8.04 -39.52 1.58
C ALA A 33 -8.42 -38.04 1.72
N ILE A 34 -9.67 -37.72 1.39
CA ILE A 34 -10.31 -36.46 1.79
C ILE A 34 -11.08 -36.73 3.07
N CYS A 35 -10.71 -36.04 4.13
CA CYS A 35 -11.37 -36.09 5.43
C CYS A 35 -12.37 -34.93 5.53
N LEU A 36 -13.66 -35.23 5.60
CA LEU A 36 -14.74 -34.26 5.75
C LEU A 36 -15.14 -34.14 7.21
N TYR A 37 -15.18 -32.92 7.70
CA TYR A 37 -15.55 -32.58 9.07
C TYR A 37 -16.82 -31.72 9.08
N ASP A 38 -17.59 -31.83 10.15
CA ASP A 38 -18.64 -30.86 10.43
C ASP A 38 -18.04 -29.48 10.73
N ARG A 39 -18.45 -28.46 9.99
CA ARG A 39 -17.84 -27.13 10.08
C ARG A 39 -18.01 -26.47 11.46
N ARG A 40 -19.05 -26.82 12.23
CA ARG A 40 -19.36 -26.21 13.53
C ARG A 40 -18.53 -26.79 14.66
N ASN A 41 -18.53 -28.12 14.77
CA ASN A 41 -17.91 -28.82 15.90
C ASN A 41 -16.58 -29.51 15.54
N LYS A 42 -16.16 -29.45 14.25
CA LYS A 42 -14.91 -30.02 13.74
C LYS A 42 -14.81 -31.56 13.94
N MET A 43 -15.94 -32.24 14.13
CA MET A 43 -15.96 -33.71 14.20
C MET A 43 -15.84 -34.32 12.81
N LEU A 44 -15.02 -35.34 12.68
CA LEU A 44 -14.89 -36.13 11.45
C LEU A 44 -16.23 -36.80 11.12
N ILE A 45 -16.74 -36.52 9.93
CA ILE A 45 -17.99 -37.10 9.42
C ILE A 45 -17.68 -38.31 8.55
N GLU A 46 -16.74 -38.15 7.63
CA GLU A 46 -16.42 -39.17 6.65
C GLU A 46 -14.96 -39.02 6.17
N GLU A 47 -14.31 -40.14 5.99
CA GLU A 47 -13.02 -40.23 5.34
C GLU A 47 -13.22 -40.91 3.99
N VAL A 48 -12.95 -40.20 2.91
CA VAL A 48 -13.14 -40.67 1.53
C VAL A 48 -11.79 -41.04 0.96
N ALA A 49 -11.51 -42.34 0.90
CA ALA A 49 -10.28 -42.84 0.29
C ALA A 49 -10.22 -42.49 -1.20
N LEU A 50 -9.02 -42.15 -1.68
CA LEU A 50 -8.76 -41.73 -3.05
C LEU A 50 -8.25 -42.93 -3.86
N PRO A 51 -9.03 -43.45 -4.84
CA PRO A 51 -8.58 -44.50 -5.70
C PRO A 51 -7.42 -44.08 -6.59
N GLU A 52 -6.41 -44.89 -6.74
CA GLU A 52 -5.27 -44.64 -7.63
C GLU A 52 -5.71 -44.39 -9.08
N ALA A 53 -6.80 -45.00 -9.51
CA ALA A 53 -7.39 -44.80 -10.84
C ALA A 53 -7.87 -43.33 -11.08
N TYR A 54 -7.97 -42.49 -10.05
CA TYR A 54 -8.38 -41.07 -10.14
C TYR A 54 -7.17 -40.13 -10.08
N ARG A 55 -5.97 -40.66 -10.36
CA ARG A 55 -4.71 -39.95 -10.38
C ARG A 55 -4.09 -39.90 -11.77
N ILE A 56 -3.57 -38.76 -12.17
CA ILE A 56 -2.68 -38.58 -13.33
C ILE A 56 -1.36 -38.02 -12.82
N GLY A 57 -0.28 -38.79 -12.94
CA GLY A 57 0.99 -38.42 -12.31
C GLY A 57 0.86 -38.26 -10.79
N GLN A 58 1.09 -37.10 -10.28
CA GLN A 58 0.94 -36.76 -8.84
C GLN A 58 -0.38 -36.02 -8.52
N VAL A 59 -1.24 -35.80 -9.52
CA VAL A 59 -2.48 -35.06 -9.37
C VAL A 59 -3.67 -35.98 -9.23
N TYR A 60 -4.39 -35.83 -8.14
CA TYR A 60 -5.70 -36.44 -7.94
C TYR A 60 -6.80 -35.47 -8.36
N SER A 61 -7.83 -35.97 -9.06
CA SER A 61 -9.05 -35.22 -9.30
C SER A 61 -10.26 -36.08 -9.05
N VAL A 62 -11.08 -35.69 -8.08
CA VAL A 62 -12.23 -36.48 -7.63
C VAL A 62 -13.42 -35.58 -7.38
N GLU A 63 -14.60 -35.99 -7.80
CA GLU A 63 -15.84 -35.32 -7.47
C GLU A 63 -16.62 -36.14 -6.43
N LEU A 64 -16.92 -35.47 -5.31
CA LEU A 64 -17.78 -36.01 -4.25
C LEU A 64 -19.21 -35.57 -4.49
N MET A 65 -20.10 -36.56 -4.66
CA MET A 65 -21.52 -36.32 -4.90
C MET A 65 -22.21 -35.89 -3.62
N GLY A 66 -22.92 -34.77 -3.64
CA GLY A 66 -23.62 -34.28 -2.46
C GLY A 66 -24.10 -32.84 -2.55
N SER A 67 -24.75 -32.40 -1.50
CA SER A 67 -25.28 -31.02 -1.37
C SER A 67 -24.95 -30.45 0.01
N LYS A 68 -25.23 -29.14 0.22
CA LYS A 68 -25.05 -28.44 1.50
C LYS A 68 -23.58 -28.38 1.93
N TRP A 69 -22.69 -28.15 0.97
CA TRP A 69 -21.23 -28.07 1.19
C TRP A 69 -20.82 -27.02 2.21
N GLU A 70 -21.64 -25.99 2.44
CA GLU A 70 -21.47 -24.99 3.49
C GLU A 70 -21.40 -25.55 4.93
N ARG A 71 -21.87 -26.79 5.11
CA ARG A 71 -21.82 -27.49 6.41
C ARG A 71 -20.51 -28.20 6.68
N TYR A 72 -19.69 -28.39 5.67
CA TYR A 72 -18.46 -29.15 5.75
C TYR A 72 -17.24 -28.23 5.73
N CYS A 73 -16.17 -28.72 6.34
CA CYS A 73 -14.80 -28.33 6.08
C CYS A 73 -13.96 -29.60 5.87
N TYR A 74 -12.74 -29.45 5.38
CA TYR A 74 -11.98 -30.63 4.96
C TYR A 74 -10.49 -30.51 5.26
N ARG A 75 -9.83 -31.65 5.35
CA ARG A 75 -8.38 -31.80 5.27
C ARG A 75 -8.05 -32.93 4.30
N ILE A 76 -6.86 -32.90 3.77
CA ILE A 76 -6.31 -33.99 2.95
C ILE A 76 -5.43 -34.82 3.86
N ARG A 77 -5.63 -36.16 3.84
CA ARG A 77 -4.79 -37.13 4.54
C ARG A 77 -3.83 -37.78 3.54
N GLN A 78 -2.56 -37.82 3.92
CA GLN A 78 -1.50 -38.55 3.25
C GLN A 78 -0.82 -39.43 4.29
N GLY A 79 -1.00 -40.74 4.19
CA GLY A 79 -0.58 -41.67 5.23
C GLY A 79 -1.16 -41.30 6.58
N LYS A 80 -0.32 -40.90 7.52
CA LYS A 80 -0.73 -40.42 8.87
C LYS A 80 -0.83 -38.89 8.99
N GLN A 81 -0.41 -38.16 7.97
CA GLN A 81 -0.39 -36.68 8.03
C GLN A 81 -1.69 -36.10 7.50
N LEU A 82 -2.16 -35.07 8.18
CA LEU A 82 -3.29 -34.24 7.76
C LEU A 82 -2.79 -32.83 7.45
N PHE A 83 -3.23 -32.28 6.33
CA PHE A 83 -2.91 -30.90 5.94
C PHE A 83 -4.09 -30.24 5.25
N VAL A 84 -4.06 -28.91 5.19
CA VAL A 84 -5.04 -28.11 4.46
C VAL A 84 -4.54 -27.94 3.03
N ASP A 85 -5.46 -28.02 2.08
CA ASP A 85 -5.18 -27.78 0.67
C ASP A 85 -4.62 -26.36 0.45
N PRO A 86 -3.43 -26.19 -0.13
CA PRO A 86 -2.89 -24.86 -0.44
C PRO A 86 -3.77 -24.01 -1.36
N TYR A 87 -4.64 -24.66 -2.14
CA TYR A 87 -5.62 -24.01 -3.01
C TYR A 87 -7.01 -23.85 -2.36
N ALA A 88 -7.11 -23.96 -1.03
CA ALA A 88 -8.39 -23.79 -0.33
C ALA A 88 -8.93 -22.36 -0.52
N LEU A 89 -10.18 -22.26 -0.98
CA LEU A 89 -10.84 -20.99 -1.32
C LEU A 89 -11.44 -20.27 -0.11
N SER A 90 -11.53 -20.94 1.01
CA SER A 90 -12.00 -20.45 2.30
C SER A 90 -11.38 -21.29 3.41
N ILE A 91 -11.23 -20.72 4.58
CA ILE A 91 -10.67 -21.40 5.75
C ILE A 91 -11.71 -21.42 6.87
N ALA A 92 -11.78 -22.55 7.58
CA ALA A 92 -12.57 -22.73 8.78
C ALA A 92 -11.65 -22.98 9.99
N GLY A 93 -12.10 -22.54 11.16
CA GLY A 93 -11.32 -22.61 12.41
C GLY A 93 -10.49 -21.35 12.70
N ARG A 94 -10.53 -20.35 11.82
CA ARG A 94 -9.86 -19.05 11.98
C ARG A 94 -10.82 -17.86 11.88
N GLU A 95 -12.08 -18.09 12.26
CA GLU A 95 -13.14 -17.08 12.17
C GLU A 95 -12.98 -15.95 13.17
N VAL A 96 -12.25 -16.17 14.27
CA VAL A 96 -12.00 -15.20 15.34
C VAL A 96 -10.54 -14.81 15.35
N TRP A 97 -10.27 -13.53 15.35
CA TRP A 97 -8.91 -12.99 15.41
C TRP A 97 -8.23 -13.32 16.75
N ASN A 98 -7.01 -13.82 16.70
CA ASN A 98 -6.19 -14.20 17.85
C ASN A 98 -6.86 -15.26 18.76
N ASP A 99 -7.59 -16.21 18.16
CA ASP A 99 -8.19 -17.32 18.89
C ASP A 99 -7.14 -18.37 19.27
N THR A 100 -6.70 -18.33 20.52
CA THR A 100 -5.77 -19.32 21.08
C THR A 100 -6.47 -20.60 21.55
N MET A 101 -7.80 -20.62 21.65
CA MET A 101 -8.58 -21.78 22.13
C MET A 101 -8.74 -22.86 21.07
N ARG A 102 -8.48 -22.55 19.79
CA ARG A 102 -8.55 -23.51 18.68
C ARG A 102 -7.41 -24.54 18.67
N PHE A 103 -6.32 -24.23 19.35
CA PHE A 103 -5.13 -25.08 19.38
C PHE A 103 -5.32 -26.30 20.31
N GLY A 104 -4.78 -27.44 19.88
CA GLY A 104 -4.85 -28.70 20.60
C GLY A 104 -3.85 -29.70 20.04
N GLN A 105 -4.33 -30.85 19.55
CA GLN A 105 -3.49 -31.83 18.84
C GLN A 105 -3.04 -31.29 17.47
N ASP A 106 -3.70 -30.26 16.94
CA ASP A 106 -3.37 -29.54 15.72
C ASP A 106 -3.64 -28.03 15.88
N ASP A 107 -3.51 -27.28 14.79
CA ASP A 107 -3.73 -25.83 14.75
C ASP A 107 -5.20 -25.42 14.56
N GLY A 108 -6.12 -26.37 14.53
CA GLY A 108 -7.56 -26.12 14.35
C GLY A 108 -7.94 -25.57 12.97
N CYS A 109 -7.06 -25.66 11.96
CA CYS A 109 -7.24 -25.11 10.63
C CYS A 109 -7.78 -26.15 9.65
N TYR A 110 -8.78 -25.78 8.84
CA TYR A 110 -9.43 -26.63 7.85
C TYR A 110 -9.70 -25.85 6.57
N GLY A 111 -9.54 -26.50 5.40
CA GLY A 111 -10.06 -25.98 4.15
C GLY A 111 -11.60 -25.94 4.18
N ALA A 112 -12.18 -24.95 3.54
CA ALA A 112 -13.61 -24.81 3.41
C ALA A 112 -14.00 -24.36 1.98
N PHE A 113 -15.30 -24.27 1.71
CA PHE A 113 -15.80 -24.07 0.36
C PHE A 113 -16.35 -22.67 0.16
N ASP A 114 -16.03 -22.04 -0.98
CA ASP A 114 -16.77 -20.88 -1.44
C ASP A 114 -17.98 -21.35 -2.26
N VAL A 115 -19.14 -21.38 -1.61
CA VAL A 115 -20.41 -21.78 -2.25
C VAL A 115 -21.20 -20.59 -2.79
N THR A 116 -20.68 -19.38 -2.62
CA THR A 116 -21.37 -18.11 -2.92
C THR A 116 -20.94 -17.50 -4.25
N TYR A 117 -19.94 -18.11 -4.92
CA TYR A 117 -19.45 -17.63 -6.20
C TYR A 117 -20.43 -17.98 -7.32
N GLU A 118 -21.00 -17.00 -7.97
CA GLU A 118 -21.96 -17.18 -9.07
C GLU A 118 -21.48 -16.54 -10.39
N MET A 119 -20.73 -15.44 -10.31
CA MET A 119 -20.30 -14.67 -11.49
C MET A 119 -18.87 -14.15 -11.30
N PRO A 120 -18.09 -13.97 -12.38
CA PRO A 120 -16.81 -13.27 -12.31
C PRO A 120 -16.96 -11.89 -11.69
N ALA A 121 -15.98 -11.45 -10.92
CA ALA A 121 -15.96 -10.10 -10.36
C ALA A 121 -15.84 -9.07 -11.49
N GLN A 122 -16.48 -7.91 -11.31
CA GLN A 122 -16.26 -6.78 -12.17
C GLN A 122 -15.04 -6.02 -11.66
N CYS A 123 -14.07 -5.76 -12.54
CA CYS A 123 -12.94 -4.89 -12.25
C CYS A 123 -13.43 -3.45 -12.02
N GLY A 124 -12.67 -2.69 -11.23
CA GLY A 124 -12.89 -1.26 -11.05
C GLY A 124 -12.66 -0.46 -12.34
N GLN A 125 -12.96 0.83 -12.29
CA GLN A 125 -12.56 1.73 -13.37
C GLN A 125 -11.05 1.89 -13.34
N TRP A 126 -10.39 1.69 -14.49
CA TRP A 126 -8.95 1.95 -14.62
C TRP A 126 -8.62 3.41 -14.29
N ILE A 127 -7.69 3.62 -13.38
CA ILE A 127 -7.16 4.94 -13.02
C ILE A 127 -5.75 5.06 -13.60
N GLU A 128 -5.54 6.08 -14.44
CA GLU A 128 -4.25 6.31 -15.06
C GLU A 128 -3.18 6.66 -14.00
N ALA A 129 -1.93 6.27 -14.26
CA ALA A 129 -0.82 6.44 -13.32
C ALA A 129 -0.68 7.88 -12.81
N GLN A 130 -0.89 8.88 -13.68
CA GLN A 130 -0.82 10.30 -13.33
C GLN A 130 -1.97 10.76 -12.42
N ASP A 131 -3.10 10.04 -12.41
CA ASP A 131 -4.27 10.36 -11.60
C ASP A 131 -4.32 9.60 -10.27
N MET A 132 -3.39 8.66 -10.06
CA MET A 132 -3.30 7.88 -8.83
C MET A 132 -2.83 8.73 -7.66
N VAL A 133 -3.49 8.55 -6.52
CA VAL A 133 -3.03 8.92 -5.17
C VAL A 133 -3.29 7.71 -4.29
N MET A 134 -2.23 7.01 -3.93
CA MET A 134 -2.31 5.76 -3.17
C MET A 134 -2.40 6.03 -1.66
N TYR A 135 -3.14 5.18 -0.96
CA TYR A 135 -3.20 5.16 0.50
C TYR A 135 -3.00 3.73 0.98
N LYS A 136 -1.91 3.49 1.72
CA LYS A 136 -1.58 2.18 2.27
C LYS A 136 -2.17 1.99 3.64
N LEU A 137 -2.84 0.87 3.86
CA LEU A 137 -3.50 0.59 5.12
C LEU A 137 -3.48 -0.91 5.50
N HIS A 138 -3.52 -1.15 6.81
CA HIS A 138 -3.79 -2.45 7.39
C HIS A 138 -5.25 -2.53 7.85
N MET A 139 -5.95 -3.64 7.61
CA MET A 139 -7.38 -3.82 7.92
C MET A 139 -7.71 -3.41 9.36
N ARG A 140 -6.99 -3.97 10.33
CA ARG A 140 -7.18 -3.66 11.75
C ARG A 140 -6.59 -2.30 12.09
N GLY A 141 -5.37 -2.01 11.65
CA GLY A 141 -4.68 -0.77 11.94
C GLY A 141 -5.51 0.47 11.61
N PHE A 142 -6.14 0.48 10.44
CA PHE A 142 -6.98 1.59 9.99
C PHE A 142 -8.28 1.73 10.79
N THR A 143 -8.87 0.62 11.27
CA THR A 143 -10.25 0.65 11.80
C THR A 143 -10.34 0.62 13.32
N MET A 144 -9.32 0.14 14.04
CA MET A 144 -9.42 -0.13 15.48
C MET A 144 -9.64 1.14 16.34
N GLN A 145 -9.03 2.26 16.00
CA GLN A 145 -9.17 3.52 16.74
C GLN A 145 -10.01 4.58 16.03
N HIS A 146 -10.49 4.31 14.83
CA HIS A 146 -11.31 5.27 14.12
C HIS A 146 -12.70 5.42 14.78
N GLY A 147 -13.18 6.68 14.83
CA GLY A 147 -14.50 7.00 15.37
C GLY A 147 -15.67 6.74 14.40
N PHE A 148 -15.55 5.81 13.45
CA PHE A 148 -16.64 5.40 12.56
C PHE A 148 -17.78 4.83 13.38
N LYS A 149 -18.94 5.49 13.35
CA LYS A 149 -20.10 5.10 14.16
C LYS A 149 -20.65 3.75 13.68
N ASN A 150 -20.91 2.86 14.62
CA ASN A 150 -21.59 1.57 14.41
C ASN A 150 -20.89 0.56 13.48
N ALA A 151 -19.60 0.72 13.20
CA ALA A 151 -18.84 -0.24 12.41
C ALA A 151 -18.10 -1.23 13.31
N GLU A 152 -18.10 -2.49 12.91
CA GLU A 152 -17.30 -3.53 13.54
C GLU A 152 -15.81 -3.27 13.25
N LYS A 153 -15.03 -3.06 14.32
CA LYS A 153 -13.61 -2.73 14.23
C LYS A 153 -12.78 -3.94 13.79
N GLY A 154 -11.73 -3.70 13.05
CA GLY A 154 -10.83 -4.75 12.58
C GLY A 154 -11.38 -5.59 11.43
N THR A 155 -12.49 -5.17 10.81
CA THR A 155 -13.18 -5.91 9.76
C THR A 155 -13.49 -5.04 8.53
N ASP A 156 -13.96 -5.67 7.46
CA ASP A 156 -14.45 -5.01 6.24
C ASP A 156 -15.52 -3.94 6.53
N ALA A 157 -16.36 -4.15 7.54
CA ALA A 157 -17.37 -3.16 7.94
C ALA A 157 -16.73 -1.84 8.39
N GLY A 158 -15.57 -1.89 9.06
CA GLY A 158 -14.78 -0.71 9.42
C GLY A 158 -14.23 0.02 8.20
N ILE A 159 -13.73 -0.71 7.21
CA ILE A 159 -13.26 -0.13 5.93
C ILE A 159 -14.42 0.57 5.21
N LEU A 160 -15.56 -0.11 5.05
CA LEU A 160 -16.73 0.46 4.39
C LEU A 160 -17.23 1.75 5.05
N ALA A 161 -17.21 1.81 6.38
CA ALA A 161 -17.54 3.02 7.12
C ALA A 161 -16.52 4.16 6.92
N GLY A 162 -15.27 3.82 6.56
CA GLY A 162 -14.19 4.76 6.28
C GLY A 162 -14.14 5.29 4.86
N LEU A 163 -14.91 4.75 3.90
CA LEU A 163 -14.78 5.12 2.48
C LEU A 163 -15.02 6.62 2.24
N SER A 164 -16.01 7.21 2.88
CA SER A 164 -16.29 8.64 2.74
C SER A 164 -15.15 9.53 3.26
N TYR A 165 -14.41 9.07 4.27
CA TYR A 165 -13.21 9.75 4.76
C TYR A 165 -12.09 9.70 3.71
N LEU A 166 -11.83 8.53 3.12
CA LEU A 166 -10.81 8.33 2.10
C LEU A 166 -11.13 9.11 0.80
N GLN A 167 -12.40 9.11 0.37
CA GLN A 167 -12.87 9.96 -0.74
C GLN A 167 -12.64 11.44 -0.46
N LYS A 168 -12.95 11.92 0.76
CA LYS A 168 -12.72 13.31 1.16
C LYS A 168 -11.25 13.68 1.17
N LEU A 169 -10.35 12.78 1.51
CA LEU A 169 -8.91 12.98 1.37
C LEU A 169 -8.48 13.14 -0.09
N GLY A 170 -9.25 12.61 -1.05
CA GLY A 170 -8.91 12.61 -2.48
C GLY A 170 -8.14 11.39 -2.93
N ILE A 171 -8.17 10.31 -2.14
CA ILE A 171 -7.52 9.03 -2.44
C ILE A 171 -8.22 8.35 -3.62
N THR A 172 -7.43 7.72 -4.49
CA THR A 172 -7.91 7.01 -5.68
C THR A 172 -7.59 5.52 -5.67
N SER A 173 -6.57 5.10 -4.92
CA SER A 173 -6.13 3.70 -4.90
C SER A 173 -5.79 3.29 -3.47
N LEU A 174 -6.41 2.21 -2.98
CA LEU A 174 -6.18 1.67 -1.65
C LEU A 174 -5.22 0.48 -1.74
N GLU A 175 -4.06 0.59 -1.12
CA GLU A 175 -3.13 -0.52 -0.96
C GLU A 175 -3.38 -1.19 0.40
N PHE A 176 -3.90 -2.41 0.36
CA PHE A 176 -4.13 -3.22 1.55
C PHE A 176 -2.92 -4.10 1.87
N GLN A 177 -2.46 -4.09 3.12
CA GLN A 177 -1.65 -5.17 3.65
C GLN A 177 -2.44 -6.49 3.57
N PRO A 178 -1.83 -7.67 3.75
CA PRO A 178 -2.43 -8.96 3.44
C PRO A 178 -3.91 -9.11 3.79
N LEU A 179 -4.74 -9.39 2.75
CA LEU A 179 -6.15 -9.71 2.89
C LEU A 179 -6.42 -11.23 2.82
N TYR A 180 -5.41 -12.02 2.40
CA TYR A 180 -5.48 -13.48 2.35
C TYR A 180 -5.36 -14.10 3.74
N GLU A 181 -5.69 -15.38 3.86
CA GLU A 181 -5.66 -16.10 5.14
C GLU A 181 -4.23 -16.45 5.54
N PHE A 182 -3.74 -15.87 6.61
CA PHE A 182 -2.46 -16.15 7.24
C PHE A 182 -2.64 -16.59 8.70
N GLU A 183 -1.61 -17.23 9.27
CA GLU A 183 -1.59 -17.57 10.68
C GLU A 183 -1.20 -16.35 11.51
N GLU A 184 -2.13 -15.83 12.30
CA GLU A 184 -1.85 -14.70 13.19
C GLU A 184 -1.30 -15.12 14.56
N VAL A 185 -1.54 -16.37 14.99
CA VAL A 185 -1.06 -16.87 16.29
C VAL A 185 0.19 -17.70 16.07
N PHE A 186 1.34 -17.23 16.52
CA PHE A 186 2.52 -18.08 16.56
C PHE A 186 2.33 -19.23 17.54
N TYR A 187 2.75 -20.43 17.16
CA TYR A 187 2.65 -21.61 18.01
C TYR A 187 3.86 -22.54 17.88
N GLU A 188 4.09 -23.33 18.91
CA GLU A 188 5.10 -24.37 18.91
C GLU A 188 4.47 -25.74 18.89
N LYS A 189 5.06 -26.68 18.13
CA LYS A 189 4.71 -28.10 18.18
C LYS A 189 5.53 -28.76 19.28
N ARG A 190 4.88 -29.20 20.36
CA ARG A 190 5.49 -29.90 21.48
C ARG A 190 5.10 -31.37 21.46
N GLN A 191 6.10 -32.24 21.62
CA GLN A 191 5.86 -33.65 21.81
C GLN A 191 5.53 -33.92 23.28
N SER A 192 4.41 -34.58 23.53
CA SER A 192 3.95 -34.96 24.86
C SER A 192 3.68 -36.46 24.90
N LEU A 193 3.62 -37.03 26.09
CA LEU A 193 3.27 -38.43 26.30
C LEU A 193 1.90 -38.47 26.98
N ASP A 194 1.05 -39.40 26.55
CA ASP A 194 -0.23 -39.68 27.23
C ASP A 194 -0.01 -40.53 28.49
N GLU A 195 -1.10 -40.82 29.21
CA GLU A 195 -1.08 -41.66 30.43
C GLU A 195 -0.57 -43.08 30.17
N ASN A 196 -0.60 -43.54 28.91
CA ASN A 196 -0.15 -44.86 28.49
C ASN A 196 1.27 -44.83 27.91
N GLY A 197 1.94 -43.66 27.89
CA GLY A 197 3.28 -43.47 27.34
C GLY A 197 3.30 -43.36 25.83
N ALA A 198 2.16 -43.20 25.15
CA ALA A 198 2.11 -42.95 23.72
C ALA A 198 2.43 -41.48 23.43
N SER A 199 3.29 -41.25 22.45
CA SER A 199 3.72 -39.91 22.04
C SER A 199 2.64 -39.27 21.16
N TYR A 200 2.28 -38.02 21.48
CA TYR A 200 1.41 -37.18 20.66
C TYR A 200 1.97 -35.76 20.56
N ILE A 201 1.54 -35.02 19.53
CA ILE A 201 1.93 -33.64 19.30
C ILE A 201 0.82 -32.72 19.80
N THR A 202 1.20 -31.66 20.51
CA THR A 202 0.32 -30.53 20.85
C THR A 202 0.86 -29.26 20.23
N CYS A 203 -0.04 -28.46 19.69
CA CYS A 203 0.24 -27.10 19.26
C CYS A 203 -0.01 -26.15 20.42
N VAL A 204 1.03 -25.46 20.87
CA VAL A 204 0.96 -24.54 22.01
C VAL A 204 1.08 -23.11 21.51
N PRO A 205 0.02 -22.29 21.62
CA PRO A 205 0.05 -20.91 21.17
C PRO A 205 1.01 -20.07 22.00
N GLN A 206 1.61 -19.07 21.35
CA GLN A 206 2.47 -18.07 21.98
C GLN A 206 1.69 -16.77 22.18
N GLU A 207 2.18 -15.89 23.05
CA GLU A 207 1.61 -14.57 23.29
C GLU A 207 1.85 -13.61 22.10
N LYS A 208 2.98 -13.77 21.41
CA LYS A 208 3.36 -12.97 20.25
C LYS A 208 2.50 -13.34 19.05
N ILE A 209 2.05 -12.34 18.29
CA ILE A 209 1.19 -12.54 17.12
C ILE A 209 1.87 -12.05 15.84
N ASN A 210 1.44 -12.59 14.71
CA ASN A 210 1.75 -12.10 13.37
C ASN A 210 0.66 -11.08 12.96
N TYR A 211 0.89 -9.81 13.32
CA TYR A 211 -0.09 -8.76 13.05
C TYR A 211 -0.13 -8.35 11.57
N TRP A 212 1.01 -8.28 10.89
CA TRP A 212 1.06 -7.86 9.47
C TRP A 212 0.60 -8.93 8.49
N GLY A 213 0.70 -10.21 8.84
CA GLY A 213 0.26 -11.31 7.99
C GLY A 213 1.29 -11.79 6.96
N TYR A 214 2.58 -11.51 7.17
CA TYR A 214 3.63 -12.09 6.34
C TYR A 214 4.02 -13.48 6.85
N GLY A 215 4.40 -14.37 5.92
CA GLY A 215 4.78 -15.75 6.21
C GLY A 215 3.86 -16.75 5.52
N ASP A 216 3.76 -17.96 6.09
CA ASP A 216 2.95 -19.03 5.52
C ASP A 216 1.46 -18.69 5.55
N ALA A 217 0.81 -18.93 4.41
CA ALA A 217 -0.56 -18.50 4.20
C ALA A 217 -1.33 -19.43 3.25
N TYR A 218 -2.65 -19.33 3.31
CA TYR A 218 -3.57 -19.88 2.32
C TYR A 218 -3.99 -18.75 1.38
N TYR A 219 -3.17 -18.53 0.36
CA TYR A 219 -3.20 -17.32 -0.48
C TYR A 219 -4.51 -17.14 -1.26
N PHE A 220 -5.27 -18.20 -1.54
CA PHE A 220 -6.55 -18.11 -2.26
C PHE A 220 -7.72 -17.67 -1.37
N ALA A 221 -7.63 -17.91 -0.07
CA ALA A 221 -8.72 -17.64 0.87
C ALA A 221 -8.62 -16.23 1.45
N PRO A 222 -9.70 -15.42 1.46
CA PRO A 222 -9.74 -14.20 2.26
C PRO A 222 -9.62 -14.51 3.75
N LYS A 223 -8.98 -13.62 4.51
CA LYS A 223 -8.80 -13.78 5.96
C LYS A 223 -10.13 -13.90 6.70
N ALA A 224 -10.40 -15.09 7.22
CA ALA A 224 -11.70 -15.43 7.82
C ALA A 224 -12.11 -14.45 8.92
N SER A 225 -11.18 -14.04 9.79
CA SER A 225 -11.45 -13.12 10.90
C SER A 225 -11.71 -11.66 10.46
N TYR A 226 -11.25 -11.24 9.26
CA TYR A 226 -11.52 -9.91 8.72
C TYR A 226 -12.91 -9.83 8.08
N PHE A 227 -13.41 -10.93 7.53
CA PHE A 227 -14.59 -10.97 6.68
C PHE A 227 -15.74 -11.83 7.25
N GLY A 228 -15.79 -12.05 8.57
CA GLY A 228 -16.91 -12.73 9.22
C GLY A 228 -17.00 -14.23 8.95
N GLY A 229 -15.87 -14.90 8.90
CA GLY A 229 -15.76 -16.36 8.92
C GLY A 229 -16.35 -17.04 7.68
N ILE A 230 -17.46 -17.74 7.83
CA ILE A 230 -18.11 -18.51 6.74
C ILE A 230 -18.41 -17.63 5.51
N GLN A 231 -18.70 -16.37 5.72
CA GLN A 231 -19.05 -15.42 4.66
C GLN A 231 -17.83 -14.69 4.09
N ALA A 232 -16.60 -15.04 4.51
CA ALA A 232 -15.41 -14.31 4.14
C ALA A 232 -15.27 -14.11 2.61
N PRO A 233 -15.46 -15.09 1.74
CA PRO A 233 -15.39 -14.87 0.30
C PRO A 233 -16.41 -13.85 -0.21
N GLN A 234 -17.66 -13.94 0.24
CA GLN A 234 -18.73 -13.03 -0.19
C GLN A 234 -18.51 -11.61 0.33
N ARG A 235 -18.15 -11.45 1.63
CA ARG A 235 -17.92 -10.13 2.22
C ARG A 235 -16.71 -9.45 1.62
N CYS A 236 -15.64 -10.20 1.30
CA CYS A 236 -14.47 -9.66 0.60
C CYS A 236 -14.84 -9.12 -0.78
N ARG A 237 -15.58 -9.88 -1.61
CA ARG A 237 -16.11 -9.40 -2.90
C ARG A 237 -16.97 -8.15 -2.74
N THR A 238 -17.86 -8.14 -1.76
CA THR A 238 -18.73 -6.98 -1.48
C THR A 238 -17.92 -5.75 -1.08
N MET A 239 -16.88 -5.91 -0.24
CA MET A 239 -16.01 -4.80 0.14
C MET A 239 -15.30 -4.21 -1.08
N ILE A 240 -14.69 -5.02 -1.92
CA ILE A 240 -13.98 -4.57 -3.12
C ILE A 240 -14.96 -3.86 -4.07
N GLN A 241 -16.13 -4.44 -4.32
CA GLN A 241 -17.16 -3.79 -5.14
C GLN A 241 -17.56 -2.41 -4.59
N LYS A 242 -17.74 -2.28 -3.27
CA LYS A 242 -18.08 -0.99 -2.65
C LYS A 242 -16.96 0.03 -2.74
N ILE A 243 -15.70 -0.40 -2.72
CA ILE A 243 -14.55 0.47 -2.97
C ILE A 243 -14.58 0.97 -4.42
N HIS A 244 -14.85 0.10 -5.40
CA HIS A 244 -15.04 0.47 -6.81
C HIS A 244 -16.20 1.44 -7.01
N GLU A 245 -17.35 1.21 -6.37
CA GLU A 245 -18.50 2.12 -6.39
C GLU A 245 -18.16 3.50 -5.80
N ALA A 246 -17.19 3.55 -4.88
CA ALA A 246 -16.67 4.79 -4.33
C ALA A 246 -15.61 5.48 -5.24
N GLY A 247 -15.31 4.92 -6.42
CA GLY A 247 -14.37 5.46 -7.41
C GLY A 247 -12.90 5.23 -7.05
N MET A 248 -12.59 4.19 -6.28
CA MET A 248 -11.22 3.83 -5.87
C MET A 248 -10.86 2.43 -6.35
N GLU A 249 -9.57 2.21 -6.61
CA GLU A 249 -8.98 0.91 -6.92
C GLU A 249 -8.54 0.18 -5.66
N VAL A 250 -8.46 -1.15 -5.76
CA VAL A 250 -7.92 -2.03 -4.72
C VAL A 250 -6.61 -2.65 -5.17
N ILE A 251 -5.54 -2.31 -4.49
CA ILE A 251 -4.21 -2.91 -4.63
C ILE A 251 -4.00 -3.82 -3.41
N MET A 252 -3.63 -5.06 -3.63
CA MET A 252 -3.36 -6.00 -2.56
C MET A 252 -1.86 -6.27 -2.44
N GLU A 253 -1.30 -6.03 -1.25
CA GLU A 253 0.03 -6.50 -0.93
C GLU A 253 0.00 -8.01 -0.70
N ILE A 254 0.87 -8.74 -1.38
CA ILE A 254 0.98 -10.18 -1.23
C ILE A 254 2.45 -10.58 -1.06
N ALA A 255 2.73 -11.22 0.07
CA ALA A 255 4.07 -11.69 0.43
C ALA A 255 4.11 -13.22 0.35
N PHE A 256 4.65 -13.73 -0.74
CA PHE A 256 4.79 -15.17 -0.92
C PHE A 256 5.96 -15.72 -0.11
N SER A 257 5.74 -16.84 0.58
CA SER A 257 6.82 -17.56 1.24
C SER A 257 7.77 -18.18 0.21
N ALA A 258 9.03 -18.41 0.62
CA ALA A 258 10.07 -18.93 -0.26
C ALA A 258 9.76 -20.34 -0.82
N GLU A 259 8.88 -21.08 -0.16
CA GLU A 259 8.47 -22.44 -0.54
C GLU A 259 7.29 -22.47 -1.52
N THR A 260 6.67 -21.32 -1.80
CA THR A 260 5.52 -21.21 -2.70
C THR A 260 5.95 -21.41 -4.16
N SER A 261 5.33 -22.34 -4.88
CA SER A 261 5.62 -22.55 -6.29
C SER A 261 5.13 -21.39 -7.16
N GLN A 262 5.83 -21.09 -8.25
CA GLN A 262 5.41 -20.05 -9.20
C GLN A 262 4.07 -20.35 -9.86
N GLU A 263 3.71 -21.63 -10.05
CA GLU A 263 2.41 -22.04 -10.54
C GLU A 263 1.30 -21.60 -9.59
N LEU A 264 1.43 -21.91 -8.30
CA LEU A 264 0.48 -21.47 -7.27
C LEU A 264 0.37 -19.95 -7.20
N MET A 265 1.51 -19.23 -7.27
CA MET A 265 1.53 -17.77 -7.29
C MET A 265 0.70 -17.21 -8.45
N MET A 266 0.94 -17.68 -9.69
CA MET A 266 0.24 -17.21 -10.88
C MET A 266 -1.26 -17.51 -10.83
N ASP A 267 -1.64 -18.70 -10.38
CA ASP A 267 -3.04 -19.08 -10.24
C ASP A 267 -3.74 -18.28 -9.14
N CYS A 268 -3.06 -18.04 -8.01
CA CYS A 268 -3.56 -17.22 -6.93
C CYS A 268 -3.82 -15.77 -7.38
N LEU A 269 -2.85 -15.13 -8.01
CA LEU A 269 -2.97 -13.76 -8.50
C LEU A 269 -4.14 -13.64 -9.50
N TRP A 270 -4.25 -14.59 -10.43
CA TRP A 270 -5.38 -14.62 -11.36
C TRP A 270 -6.72 -14.86 -10.66
N TYR A 271 -6.73 -15.68 -9.62
CA TYR A 271 -7.93 -15.93 -8.83
C TYR A 271 -8.43 -14.64 -8.15
N TRP A 272 -7.54 -13.85 -7.55
CA TRP A 272 -7.91 -12.57 -6.94
C TRP A 272 -8.42 -11.53 -7.96
N VAL A 273 -7.83 -11.47 -9.15
CA VAL A 273 -8.35 -10.63 -10.24
C VAL A 273 -9.75 -11.09 -10.67
N SER A 274 -9.87 -12.37 -11.04
CA SER A 274 -11.10 -12.88 -11.68
C SER A 274 -12.27 -13.10 -10.73
N HIS A 275 -12.01 -13.39 -9.45
CA HIS A 275 -13.04 -13.74 -8.46
C HIS A 275 -13.35 -12.61 -7.48
N TYR A 276 -12.41 -11.71 -7.25
CA TYR A 276 -12.57 -10.59 -6.31
C TYR A 276 -12.50 -9.22 -6.98
N GLY A 277 -11.97 -9.12 -8.20
CA GLY A 277 -11.83 -7.86 -8.91
C GLY A 277 -10.70 -6.97 -8.36
N VAL A 278 -9.62 -7.57 -7.84
CA VAL A 278 -8.43 -6.82 -7.41
C VAL A 278 -7.79 -6.16 -8.63
N ASP A 279 -7.52 -4.84 -8.54
CA ASP A 279 -7.00 -4.03 -9.64
C ASP A 279 -5.47 -4.07 -9.76
N GLY A 280 -4.78 -4.48 -8.70
CA GLY A 280 -3.33 -4.60 -8.72
C GLY A 280 -2.73 -5.30 -7.51
N PHE A 281 -1.44 -5.60 -7.62
CA PHE A 281 -0.68 -6.29 -6.57
C PHE A 281 0.63 -5.58 -6.29
N HIS A 282 0.95 -5.41 -5.00
CA HIS A 282 2.29 -5.15 -4.53
C HIS A 282 2.95 -6.48 -4.15
N LEU A 283 3.87 -6.93 -4.99
CA LEU A 283 4.46 -8.26 -4.91
C LEU A 283 5.71 -8.26 -4.05
N LEU A 284 5.67 -9.04 -2.98
CA LEU A 284 6.77 -9.25 -2.04
C LEU A 284 7.15 -10.74 -1.98
N GLY A 285 8.36 -11.03 -1.55
CA GLY A 285 8.85 -12.39 -1.37
C GLY A 285 9.90 -12.82 -2.40
N CYS A 286 10.33 -14.07 -2.28
CA CYS A 286 11.35 -14.66 -3.15
C CYS A 286 10.72 -15.31 -4.40
N HIS A 287 11.44 -15.25 -5.51
CA HIS A 287 11.07 -15.97 -6.74
C HIS A 287 9.68 -15.64 -7.32
N VAL A 288 9.17 -14.44 -7.03
CA VAL A 288 7.90 -13.97 -7.59
C VAL A 288 7.97 -13.96 -9.11
N PRO A 289 6.97 -14.52 -9.84
CA PRO A 289 7.01 -14.69 -11.29
C PRO A 289 6.68 -13.38 -12.03
N THR A 290 7.41 -12.30 -11.72
CA THR A 290 7.14 -10.94 -12.25
C THR A 290 7.20 -10.91 -13.78
N GLU A 291 8.20 -11.56 -14.40
CA GLU A 291 8.33 -11.60 -15.87
C GLU A 291 7.15 -12.33 -16.52
N GLN A 292 6.77 -13.50 -15.96
CA GLN A 292 5.65 -14.27 -16.47
C GLN A 292 4.34 -13.50 -16.31
N MET A 293 4.17 -12.81 -15.18
CA MET A 293 2.98 -12.00 -14.91
C MET A 293 2.86 -10.85 -15.91
N ILE A 294 3.95 -10.10 -16.14
CA ILE A 294 3.99 -8.98 -17.09
C ILE A 294 3.75 -9.46 -18.54
N ALA A 295 4.30 -10.62 -18.90
CA ALA A 295 4.12 -11.19 -20.24
C ALA A 295 2.74 -11.84 -20.47
N SER A 296 1.99 -12.12 -19.40
CA SER A 296 0.72 -12.82 -19.49
C SER A 296 -0.44 -11.88 -19.87
N PRO A 297 -1.22 -12.20 -20.90
CA PRO A 297 -2.42 -11.42 -21.24
C PRO A 297 -3.46 -11.32 -20.12
N ARG A 298 -3.42 -12.25 -19.15
CA ARG A 298 -4.34 -12.25 -17.98
C ARG A 298 -4.17 -11.02 -17.09
N PHE A 299 -2.95 -10.44 -17.03
CA PHE A 299 -2.61 -9.33 -16.13
C PHE A 299 -2.38 -8.00 -16.86
N ARG A 300 -2.79 -7.90 -18.14
CA ARG A 300 -2.59 -6.68 -18.93
C ARG A 300 -3.27 -5.45 -18.31
N ASP A 301 -4.44 -5.67 -17.71
CA ASP A 301 -5.24 -4.62 -17.05
C ASP A 301 -5.11 -4.73 -15.51
N THR A 302 -3.99 -5.29 -15.01
CA THR A 302 -3.69 -5.41 -13.58
C THR A 302 -2.43 -4.64 -13.26
N LYS A 303 -2.46 -3.78 -12.26
CA LYS A 303 -1.29 -3.01 -11.83
C LYS A 303 -0.32 -3.87 -11.01
N ILE A 304 0.96 -3.79 -11.34
CA ILE A 304 2.03 -4.61 -10.75
C ILE A 304 3.05 -3.68 -10.11
N PHE A 305 3.17 -3.74 -8.79
CA PHE A 305 4.12 -2.97 -8.00
C PHE A 305 5.24 -3.90 -7.52
N VAL A 306 6.48 -3.58 -7.87
CA VAL A 306 7.67 -4.38 -7.54
C VAL A 306 8.86 -3.50 -7.21
N GLU A 307 9.77 -3.98 -6.39
CA GLU A 307 11.00 -3.25 -6.06
C GLU A 307 11.90 -3.07 -7.29
N THR A 308 12.06 -4.14 -8.07
CA THR A 308 12.91 -4.14 -9.27
C THR A 308 12.12 -4.64 -10.48
N ILE A 309 12.09 -3.82 -11.53
CA ILE A 309 11.46 -4.19 -12.80
C ILE A 309 12.51 -4.90 -13.65
N PRO A 310 12.25 -6.13 -14.14
CA PRO A 310 13.15 -6.85 -15.02
C PRO A 310 13.46 -6.07 -16.30
N GLU A 311 14.72 -6.13 -16.79
CA GLU A 311 15.17 -5.34 -17.94
C GLU A 311 14.38 -5.62 -19.22
N ASN A 312 14.01 -6.88 -19.47
CA ASN A 312 13.19 -7.28 -20.60
C ASN A 312 11.75 -6.73 -20.56
N CYS A 313 11.27 -6.30 -19.39
CA CYS A 313 9.94 -5.73 -19.19
C CYS A 313 9.92 -4.20 -19.31
N GLN A 314 11.08 -3.54 -19.38
CA GLN A 314 11.18 -2.07 -19.42
C GLN A 314 10.79 -1.45 -20.77
N GLN A 315 10.55 -2.24 -21.81
CA GLN A 315 10.28 -1.77 -23.18
C GLN A 315 8.80 -1.84 -23.59
N GLN A 316 7.90 -2.21 -22.70
CA GLN A 316 6.47 -2.27 -23.01
C GLN A 316 5.90 -0.86 -23.19
N LYS A 317 5.16 -0.62 -24.28
CA LYS A 317 4.69 0.71 -24.70
C LYS A 317 3.19 0.93 -24.51
N GLU A 318 2.51 0.01 -23.86
CA GLU A 318 1.08 0.12 -23.57
C GLU A 318 0.87 0.84 -22.24
N HIS A 319 -0.35 0.87 -21.69
CA HIS A 319 -0.61 1.57 -20.41
C HIS A 319 0.41 1.25 -19.33
N LYS A 320 0.76 2.23 -18.51
CA LYS A 320 1.63 2.04 -17.37
C LYS A 320 0.94 1.20 -16.30
N HIS A 321 1.04 -0.13 -16.42
CA HIS A 321 0.54 -1.07 -15.42
C HIS A 321 1.63 -1.64 -14.50
N ILE A 322 2.91 -1.31 -14.77
CA ILE A 322 4.05 -1.75 -13.98
C ILE A 322 4.62 -0.55 -13.24
N PHE A 323 4.93 -0.71 -11.96
CA PHE A 323 5.42 0.37 -11.10
C PHE A 323 6.63 -0.09 -10.29
N GLN A 324 7.69 0.72 -10.30
CA GLN A 324 8.79 0.55 -9.38
C GLN A 324 8.43 1.14 -8.01
N TYR A 325 8.53 0.32 -6.98
CA TYR A 325 8.14 0.64 -5.63
C TYR A 325 9.29 0.33 -4.67
N LYS A 326 10.09 1.36 -4.30
CA LYS A 326 11.23 1.21 -3.39
C LYS A 326 11.54 2.48 -2.63
N ASP A 327 12.34 2.35 -1.57
CA ASP A 327 12.62 3.36 -0.55
C ASP A 327 13.59 4.49 -0.98
N ASP A 328 14.03 4.54 -2.24
CA ASP A 328 15.06 5.49 -2.69
C ASP A 328 14.66 6.96 -2.49
N PHE A 329 13.41 7.32 -2.82
CA PHE A 329 12.87 8.66 -2.60
C PHE A 329 12.78 9.01 -1.11
N LEU A 330 12.32 8.07 -0.29
CA LEU A 330 12.20 8.22 1.17
C LEU A 330 13.56 8.55 1.80
N TYR A 331 14.60 7.80 1.47
CA TYR A 331 15.93 8.02 2.06
C TYR A 331 16.50 9.39 1.68
N VAL A 332 16.48 9.74 0.40
CA VAL A 332 17.00 11.04 -0.06
C VAL A 332 16.19 12.21 0.53
N GLY A 333 14.87 12.10 0.54
CA GLY A 333 14.00 13.10 1.12
C GLY A 333 14.25 13.33 2.61
N ARG A 334 14.31 12.26 3.40
CA ARG A 334 14.59 12.32 4.85
C ARG A 334 15.99 12.84 5.13
N GLN A 335 17.01 12.44 4.36
CA GLN A 335 18.38 12.93 4.51
C GLN A 335 18.46 14.45 4.32
N LEU A 336 17.78 15.01 3.32
CA LEU A 336 17.73 16.45 3.09
C LEU A 336 16.99 17.19 4.21
N GLN A 337 15.84 16.69 4.64
CA GLN A 337 15.04 17.32 5.71
C GLN A 337 15.73 17.27 7.07
N ASN A 338 16.45 16.19 7.35
CA ASN A 338 17.08 15.90 8.65
C ASN A 338 18.56 16.26 8.70
N HIS A 339 19.04 17.08 7.76
CA HIS A 339 20.40 17.64 7.72
C HIS A 339 21.50 16.58 7.65
N MET A 340 21.23 15.48 7.05
CA MET A 340 22.22 14.46 6.70
C MET A 340 22.86 14.77 5.34
N GLN A 341 23.82 13.97 4.91
CA GLN A 341 24.40 14.09 3.56
C GLN A 341 23.40 13.59 2.50
N GLY A 342 22.33 14.36 2.28
CA GLY A 342 21.36 14.13 1.21
C GLY A 342 21.80 14.80 -0.10
N SER A 343 21.58 14.11 -1.21
CA SER A 343 21.93 14.60 -2.54
C SER A 343 20.79 15.43 -3.15
N MET A 344 21.04 16.72 -3.39
CA MET A 344 20.12 17.59 -4.13
C MET A 344 19.97 17.15 -5.59
N VAL A 345 21.03 16.63 -6.19
CA VAL A 345 21.01 16.08 -7.55
C VAL A 345 20.04 14.89 -7.64
N GLN A 346 20.12 13.95 -6.70
CA GLN A 346 19.18 12.82 -6.66
C GLN A 346 17.75 13.27 -6.39
N PHE A 347 17.56 14.19 -5.46
CA PHE A 347 16.23 14.73 -5.13
C PHE A 347 15.53 15.34 -6.35
N THR A 348 16.24 16.21 -7.09
CA THR A 348 15.68 16.84 -8.29
C THR A 348 15.41 15.83 -9.40
N ASN A 349 16.20 14.77 -9.52
CA ASN A 349 15.90 13.66 -10.41
C ASN A 349 14.63 12.90 -9.99
N PHE A 350 14.43 12.68 -8.70
CA PHE A 350 13.22 12.03 -8.20
C PHE A 350 11.96 12.90 -8.35
N LEU A 351 12.07 14.23 -8.21
CA LEU A 351 10.93 15.13 -8.42
C LEU A 351 10.34 15.00 -9.84
N ARG A 352 11.17 14.78 -10.86
CA ARG A 352 10.77 14.68 -12.26
C ARG A 352 10.72 13.26 -12.82
N ARG A 353 10.99 12.25 -11.98
CA ARG A 353 11.13 10.86 -12.39
C ARG A 353 9.88 10.34 -13.08
N GLN A 354 9.97 10.04 -14.37
CA GLN A 354 8.96 9.40 -15.19
C GLN A 354 9.62 8.51 -16.25
N ASN A 355 8.91 7.48 -16.69
CA ASN A 355 9.29 6.60 -17.78
C ASN A 355 8.09 6.36 -18.68
N ALA A 356 8.29 6.19 -19.98
CA ALA A 356 7.20 5.95 -20.94
C ALA A 356 6.53 4.59 -20.74
N SER A 357 7.26 3.60 -20.23
CA SER A 357 6.80 2.21 -20.15
C SER A 357 6.32 1.79 -18.76
N TYR A 358 6.80 2.44 -17.69
CA TYR A 358 6.45 2.09 -16.31
C TYR A 358 6.38 3.32 -15.40
N GLY A 359 5.70 3.19 -14.29
CA GLY A 359 5.58 4.22 -13.28
C GLY A 359 6.58 4.06 -12.12
N PHE A 360 6.57 5.06 -11.24
CA PHE A 360 7.30 5.04 -9.98
C PHE A 360 6.34 5.41 -8.85
N VAL A 361 6.58 4.86 -7.66
CA VAL A 361 5.86 5.23 -6.44
C VAL A 361 6.80 6.01 -5.52
N ASN A 362 6.38 7.21 -5.09
CA ASN A 362 7.10 8.05 -4.14
C ASN A 362 6.36 8.12 -2.80
N TYR A 363 7.07 8.00 -1.71
CA TYR A 363 6.55 8.10 -0.34
C TYR A 363 7.64 8.58 0.62
N MET A 364 7.23 9.09 1.78
CA MET A 364 8.11 9.49 2.87
C MET A 364 7.97 8.60 4.11
N ALA A 365 7.00 7.67 4.12
CA ALA A 365 6.80 6.62 5.12
C ALA A 365 6.22 5.37 4.46
N ASN A 366 6.49 4.19 5.04
CA ASN A 366 5.97 2.91 4.58
C ASN A 366 5.73 1.99 5.79
N THR A 367 5.27 0.76 5.57
CA THR A 367 5.02 -0.25 6.60
C THR A 367 6.25 -0.53 7.46
N THR A 368 7.42 -0.70 6.81
CA THR A 368 8.71 -0.86 7.50
C THR A 368 9.39 0.49 7.66
N GLY A 369 9.87 0.77 8.85
CA GLY A 369 10.49 2.05 9.19
C GLY A 369 9.57 2.93 10.03
N PHE A 370 10.03 4.13 10.37
CA PHE A 370 9.22 5.09 11.13
C PHE A 370 8.03 5.61 10.33
N THR A 371 6.93 5.93 11.01
CA THR A 371 5.88 6.77 10.44
C THR A 371 6.46 8.12 10.01
N LEU A 372 5.74 8.86 9.18
CA LEU A 372 6.19 10.20 8.78
C LEU A 372 6.42 11.10 10.00
N TYR A 373 5.54 11.06 10.98
CA TYR A 373 5.69 11.87 12.20
C TYR A 373 6.84 11.39 13.10
N ASP A 374 6.99 10.07 13.28
CA ASP A 374 8.05 9.51 14.11
C ASP A 374 9.45 9.76 13.55
N SER A 375 9.58 9.90 12.22
CA SER A 375 10.86 10.26 11.60
C SER A 375 11.39 11.65 12.04
N TYR A 376 10.52 12.48 12.63
CA TYR A 376 10.88 13.77 13.23
C TYR A 376 10.77 13.81 14.75
N CYS A 377 10.44 12.66 15.37
CA CYS A 377 10.29 12.56 16.82
C CYS A 377 11.36 11.69 17.48
N TYR A 378 11.92 10.73 16.75
CA TYR A 378 12.83 9.74 17.28
C TYR A 378 14.16 9.75 16.53
N GLY A 379 15.27 9.79 17.27
CA GLY A 379 16.62 9.62 16.73
C GLY A 379 16.97 8.15 16.56
N GLU A 380 16.44 7.30 17.42
CA GLU A 380 16.68 5.86 17.45
C GLU A 380 15.37 5.07 17.47
N LYS A 381 15.41 3.81 17.06
CA LYS A 381 14.25 2.92 17.11
C LYS A 381 13.95 2.45 18.53
N HIS A 382 12.68 2.25 18.82
CA HIS A 382 12.14 1.80 20.11
C HIS A 382 11.27 0.54 19.92
N ASN A 383 11.90 -0.60 19.57
CA ASN A 383 11.22 -1.86 19.26
C ASN A 383 11.18 -2.83 20.45
N GLN A 384 11.43 -2.38 21.67
CA GLN A 384 11.49 -3.24 22.86
C GLN A 384 10.23 -4.07 23.05
N ASP A 385 9.06 -3.48 22.76
CA ASP A 385 7.76 -4.14 22.89
C ASP A 385 7.56 -5.32 21.91
N ASN A 386 8.43 -5.44 20.89
CA ASN A 386 8.43 -6.59 19.99
C ASN A 386 9.03 -7.85 20.61
N GLY A 387 9.66 -7.74 21.79
CA GLY A 387 10.27 -8.88 22.50
C GLY A 387 11.57 -9.39 21.88
N GLU A 388 12.27 -8.57 21.07
CA GLU A 388 13.51 -8.91 20.38
C GLU A 388 14.71 -8.06 20.82
N GLU A 389 14.62 -7.47 22.01
CA GLU A 389 15.69 -6.64 22.59
C GLU A 389 16.10 -5.47 21.68
N ASN A 390 15.17 -4.92 20.92
CA ASN A 390 15.39 -3.83 19.95
C ASN A 390 16.38 -4.20 18.81
N ARG A 391 16.56 -5.49 18.50
CA ARG A 391 17.46 -5.95 17.42
C ARG A 391 16.80 -5.94 16.05
N ASP A 392 15.48 -6.08 16.01
CA ASP A 392 14.64 -6.09 14.82
C ASP A 392 14.46 -4.69 14.21
N GLY A 393 13.98 -4.65 12.97
CA GLY A 393 13.77 -3.42 12.24
C GLY A 393 15.06 -2.72 11.75
N ASN A 394 14.89 -1.66 10.99
CA ASN A 394 16.02 -0.93 10.40
C ASN A 394 16.73 -0.05 11.42
N ASN A 395 18.07 -0.09 11.45
CA ASN A 395 18.89 0.78 12.29
C ASN A 395 19.11 2.18 11.67
N PHE A 396 18.95 2.31 10.37
CA PHE A 396 19.19 3.55 9.64
C PHE A 396 17.88 4.14 9.11
N ASN A 397 17.24 5.02 9.91
CA ASN A 397 15.93 5.58 9.61
C ASN A 397 15.98 6.96 8.94
N CYS A 398 17.14 7.56 8.80
CA CYS A 398 17.32 8.95 8.35
C CYS A 398 16.43 9.93 9.12
N SER A 399 16.30 9.72 10.43
CA SER A 399 15.40 10.46 11.32
C SER A 399 16.15 11.50 12.15
N PHE A 400 15.42 12.50 12.69
CA PHE A 400 15.99 13.50 13.59
C PHE A 400 14.94 13.96 14.60
N ASN A 401 15.27 13.94 15.91
CA ASN A 401 14.33 14.21 17.00
C ASN A 401 14.12 15.70 17.36
N TYR A 402 14.81 16.62 16.69
CA TYR A 402 14.77 18.06 16.97
C TYR A 402 15.03 18.45 18.42
N GLY A 403 15.92 17.69 19.11
CA GLY A 403 16.38 17.95 20.46
C GLY A 403 15.51 17.35 21.58
N ALA A 404 14.53 16.49 21.24
CA ALA A 404 13.76 15.75 22.24
C ALA A 404 13.34 14.39 21.68
N GLU A 405 13.75 13.31 22.33
CA GLU A 405 13.34 11.97 21.97
C GLU A 405 11.85 11.75 22.32
N GLY A 406 11.08 11.26 21.36
CA GLY A 406 9.65 11.01 21.52
C GLY A 406 8.79 12.27 21.61
N ILE A 407 7.62 12.17 22.26
CA ILE A 407 6.65 13.26 22.37
C ILE A 407 7.23 14.41 23.20
N SER A 408 7.18 15.65 22.66
CA SER A 408 7.66 16.86 23.35
C SER A 408 6.52 17.81 23.68
N LYS A 409 6.60 18.45 24.86
CA LYS A 409 5.70 19.56 25.26
C LYS A 409 6.23 20.94 24.81
N ASN A 410 7.45 20.99 24.30
CA ASN A 410 8.04 22.24 23.80
C ASN A 410 7.35 22.68 22.50
N LYS A 411 6.70 23.82 22.52
CA LYS A 411 5.95 24.36 21.37
C LYS A 411 6.82 24.63 20.14
N GLN A 412 8.09 24.99 20.33
CA GLN A 412 9.00 25.24 19.21
C GLN A 412 9.34 23.92 18.50
N ILE A 413 9.64 22.87 19.27
CA ILE A 413 9.88 21.52 18.74
C ILE A 413 8.64 21.00 18.02
N GLN A 414 7.45 21.13 18.63
CA GLN A 414 6.18 20.72 18.01
C GLN A 414 5.95 21.46 16.69
N LYS A 415 6.19 22.79 16.66
CA LYS A 415 6.04 23.60 15.44
C LYS A 415 6.99 23.11 14.34
N MET A 416 8.25 22.84 14.68
CA MET A 416 9.24 22.33 13.72
C MET A 416 8.83 20.97 13.16
N ARG A 417 8.50 20.01 14.02
CA ARG A 417 8.05 18.67 13.60
C ARG A 417 6.82 18.72 12.71
N TYR A 418 5.83 19.53 13.07
CA TYR A 418 4.63 19.74 12.28
C TYR A 418 4.96 20.30 10.88
N MET A 419 5.86 21.26 10.79
CA MET A 419 6.33 21.82 9.53
C MET A 419 7.04 20.76 8.67
N GLN A 420 7.87 19.91 9.29
CA GLN A 420 8.57 18.84 8.57
C GLN A 420 7.62 17.76 8.03
N VAL A 421 6.57 17.43 8.77
CA VAL A 421 5.51 16.53 8.24
C VAL A 421 4.85 17.16 7.00
N LYS A 422 4.51 18.46 7.03
CA LYS A 422 3.99 19.17 5.84
C LYS A 422 5.00 19.13 4.68
N ASN A 423 6.28 19.34 4.96
CA ASN A 423 7.33 19.26 3.95
C ASN A 423 7.39 17.87 3.30
N GLY A 424 7.34 16.80 4.10
CA GLY A 424 7.33 15.42 3.59
C GLY A 424 6.14 15.15 2.68
N LEU A 425 4.94 15.60 3.06
CA LEU A 425 3.73 15.50 2.24
C LEU A 425 3.87 16.32 0.95
N CYS A 426 4.43 17.55 1.01
CA CYS A 426 4.70 18.36 -0.17
C CYS A 426 5.69 17.69 -1.11
N MET A 427 6.81 17.16 -0.60
CA MET A 427 7.81 16.47 -1.43
C MET A 427 7.19 15.29 -2.17
N THR A 428 6.33 14.51 -1.51
CA THR A 428 5.64 13.37 -2.11
C THR A 428 4.64 13.79 -3.20
N LEU A 429 3.79 14.78 -2.90
CA LEU A 429 2.66 15.17 -3.76
C LEU A 429 3.02 16.16 -4.88
N LEU A 430 4.15 16.88 -4.77
CA LEU A 430 4.62 17.81 -5.80
C LEU A 430 5.63 17.16 -6.78
N ALA A 431 5.99 15.90 -6.56
CA ALA A 431 6.79 15.11 -7.50
C ALA A 431 5.91 14.49 -8.60
N GLN A 432 6.49 14.19 -9.77
CA GLN A 432 5.77 13.65 -10.92
C GLN A 432 5.26 12.21 -10.72
N ALA A 433 5.98 11.39 -9.95
CA ALA A 433 5.64 9.99 -9.69
C ALA A 433 4.30 9.85 -8.92
N VAL A 434 3.80 8.62 -8.86
CA VAL A 434 2.59 8.28 -8.09
C VAL A 434 2.86 8.51 -6.60
N PRO A 435 2.11 9.39 -5.92
CA PRO A 435 2.28 9.60 -4.49
C PRO A 435 1.59 8.49 -3.69
N LEU A 436 2.27 8.01 -2.65
CA LEU A 436 1.69 7.10 -1.66
C LEU A 436 1.73 7.77 -0.28
N ILE A 437 0.59 7.75 0.39
CA ILE A 437 0.38 8.17 1.77
C ILE A 437 0.27 6.91 2.63
N CYS A 438 1.13 6.77 3.63
CA CYS A 438 1.00 5.70 4.61
C CYS A 438 -0.11 6.06 5.61
N GLY A 439 -0.97 5.10 5.90
CA GLY A 439 -2.15 5.36 6.75
C GLY A 439 -1.80 6.01 8.08
N GLY A 440 -2.35 7.20 8.31
CA GLY A 440 -2.09 8.03 9.49
C GLY A 440 -1.10 9.18 9.29
N ASP A 441 -0.40 9.28 8.15
CA ASP A 441 0.47 10.42 7.85
C ASP A 441 -0.30 11.75 7.88
N GLU A 442 -1.59 11.72 7.53
CA GLU A 442 -2.49 12.87 7.53
C GLU A 442 -2.93 13.33 8.93
N CYS A 443 -2.64 12.56 9.98
CA CYS A 443 -3.13 12.85 11.33
C CYS A 443 -2.06 12.77 12.43
N LEU A 444 -0.78 12.87 12.07
CA LEU A 444 0.37 12.79 12.98
C LEU A 444 0.42 11.43 13.71
N ASN A 445 0.18 10.33 13.00
CA ASN A 445 0.26 9.00 13.58
C ASN A 445 1.67 8.71 14.10
N SER A 446 1.73 8.09 15.28
CA SER A 446 2.99 7.68 15.91
C SER A 446 2.87 6.23 16.35
N GLN A 447 3.90 5.46 16.07
CA GLN A 447 4.12 4.11 16.57
C GLN A 447 5.08 4.10 17.77
N GLU A 448 5.18 5.27 18.45
CA GLU A 448 6.02 5.48 19.63
C GLU A 448 7.50 5.12 19.40
N GLY A 449 7.98 5.33 18.16
CA GLY A 449 9.34 5.02 17.75
C GLY A 449 9.58 3.52 17.43
N ASN A 450 8.53 2.70 17.44
CA ASN A 450 8.64 1.34 16.92
C ASN A 450 8.59 1.39 15.39
N ASN A 451 9.71 1.02 14.75
CA ASN A 451 9.83 1.05 13.29
C ASN A 451 9.59 -0.32 12.63
N ASN A 452 9.09 -1.29 13.40
CA ASN A 452 8.82 -2.65 12.92
C ASN A 452 7.65 -3.30 13.69
N PRO A 453 6.45 -2.69 13.76
CA PRO A 453 5.35 -3.15 14.61
C PRO A 453 4.62 -4.40 14.05
N TYR A 454 5.35 -5.36 13.48
CA TYR A 454 4.81 -6.55 12.80
C TYR A 454 4.03 -7.49 13.73
N CYS A 455 4.23 -7.36 15.04
CA CYS A 455 3.57 -8.15 16.08
C CYS A 455 2.72 -7.31 17.05
N GLN A 456 2.38 -6.05 16.69
CA GLN A 456 1.72 -5.10 17.58
C GLN A 456 0.25 -4.86 17.19
N ASP A 457 -0.66 -5.72 17.65
CA ASP A 457 -2.10 -5.48 17.53
C ASP A 457 -2.63 -4.65 18.71
N ASN A 458 -2.08 -3.47 18.87
CA ASN A 458 -2.39 -2.53 19.96
C ASN A 458 -2.20 -1.09 19.48
N ALA A 459 -2.18 -0.12 20.39
CA ALA A 459 -2.05 1.29 20.08
C ALA A 459 -0.78 1.65 19.28
N ILE A 460 0.28 0.83 19.34
CA ILE A 460 1.50 1.01 18.55
C ILE A 460 1.24 0.69 17.07
N GLY A 461 0.60 -0.44 16.79
CA GLY A 461 0.32 -0.88 15.41
C GLY A 461 -0.94 -0.23 14.80
N TRP A 462 -1.81 0.41 15.59
CA TRP A 462 -3.05 1.02 15.09
C TRP A 462 -2.86 2.50 14.77
N VAL A 463 -3.55 2.97 13.73
CA VAL A 463 -3.57 4.40 13.39
C VAL A 463 -4.26 5.20 14.48
N GLN A 464 -3.51 6.11 15.07
CA GLN A 464 -3.98 7.01 16.13
C GLN A 464 -4.53 8.30 15.51
N TYR A 465 -5.80 8.34 15.17
CA TYR A 465 -6.41 9.49 14.46
C TYR A 465 -6.43 10.81 15.23
N ARG A 466 -6.02 10.84 16.49
CA ARG A 466 -5.89 12.06 17.32
C ARG A 466 -7.00 13.08 17.09
N THR A 467 -8.24 12.64 16.99
CA THR A 467 -9.42 13.43 16.59
C THR A 467 -9.68 14.66 17.49
N ARG A 468 -9.07 14.72 18.67
CA ARG A 468 -9.12 15.88 19.57
C ARG A 468 -7.99 16.88 19.34
N SER A 469 -6.96 16.52 18.58
CA SER A 469 -5.84 17.42 18.28
C SER A 469 -6.22 18.40 17.18
N THR A 470 -6.02 19.69 17.45
CA THR A 470 -6.19 20.75 16.45
C THR A 470 -5.17 20.64 15.33
N ASP A 471 -3.94 20.24 15.67
CA ASP A 471 -2.85 20.08 14.71
C ASP A 471 -3.11 18.91 13.75
N ALA A 472 -3.59 17.76 14.26
CA ALA A 472 -3.94 16.64 13.41
C ALA A 472 -5.08 16.99 12.44
N LYS A 473 -6.12 17.68 12.90
CA LYS A 473 -7.21 18.15 12.03
C LYS A 473 -6.73 19.14 10.97
N ALA A 474 -5.87 20.07 11.37
CA ALA A 474 -5.29 21.04 10.45
C ALA A 474 -4.42 20.35 9.39
N LEU A 475 -3.63 19.34 9.78
CA LEU A 475 -2.83 18.56 8.85
C LEU A 475 -3.70 17.76 7.85
N THR A 476 -4.78 17.13 8.34
CA THR A 476 -5.75 16.46 7.46
C THR A 476 -6.33 17.43 6.43
N SER A 477 -6.73 18.63 6.84
CA SER A 477 -7.23 19.67 5.94
C SER A 477 -6.16 20.15 4.96
N PHE A 478 -4.92 20.31 5.42
CA PHE A 478 -3.79 20.66 4.57
C PHE A 478 -3.55 19.59 3.49
N LEU A 479 -3.56 18.30 3.86
CA LEU A 479 -3.40 17.21 2.89
C LEU A 479 -4.53 17.21 1.85
N ILE A 480 -5.78 17.40 2.26
CA ILE A 480 -6.92 17.51 1.33
C ILE A 480 -6.65 18.62 0.30
N ASN A 481 -6.24 19.80 0.76
CA ASN A 481 -5.97 20.94 -0.11
C ASN A 481 -4.76 20.69 -1.02
N LEU A 482 -3.71 20.03 -0.53
CA LEU A 482 -2.52 19.68 -1.31
C LEU A 482 -2.83 18.65 -2.41
N ILE A 483 -3.64 17.63 -2.11
CA ILE A 483 -4.11 16.67 -3.12
C ILE A 483 -5.00 17.37 -4.16
N ALA A 484 -5.90 18.24 -3.73
CA ALA A 484 -6.74 19.03 -4.64
C ALA A 484 -5.90 19.96 -5.53
N PHE A 485 -4.84 20.57 -4.99
CA PHE A 485 -3.88 21.39 -5.74
C PHE A 485 -3.16 20.55 -6.81
N ARG A 486 -2.60 19.38 -6.43
CA ARG A 486 -1.99 18.45 -7.41
C ARG A 486 -2.99 18.04 -8.51
N LYS A 487 -4.24 17.75 -8.13
CA LYS A 487 -5.29 17.35 -9.07
C LYS A 487 -5.65 18.49 -10.03
N LYS A 488 -5.70 19.74 -9.54
CA LYS A 488 -5.94 20.94 -10.35
C LYS A 488 -4.80 21.17 -11.36
N HIS A 489 -3.54 21.02 -10.92
CA HIS A 489 -2.36 21.33 -11.74
C HIS A 489 -1.76 20.06 -12.38
N ARG A 490 -2.19 19.74 -13.61
CA ARG A 490 -1.73 18.57 -14.37
C ARG A 490 -0.23 18.61 -14.66
N VAL A 491 0.38 19.79 -14.68
CA VAL A 491 1.82 19.95 -14.85
C VAL A 491 2.63 19.24 -13.75
N LEU A 492 2.05 19.01 -12.56
CA LEU A 492 2.68 18.26 -11.47
C LEU A 492 2.54 16.74 -11.61
N ARG A 493 1.84 16.23 -12.63
CA ARG A 493 1.52 14.81 -12.80
C ARG A 493 1.47 14.46 -14.29
N GLN A 494 2.60 14.66 -14.96
CA GLN A 494 2.72 14.34 -16.37
C GLN A 494 2.93 12.84 -16.59
N GLU A 495 2.45 12.33 -17.70
CA GLU A 495 2.64 10.93 -18.07
C GLU A 495 4.09 10.62 -18.46
N ASN A 496 4.74 11.55 -19.15
CA ASN A 496 6.08 11.38 -19.69
C ASN A 496 7.11 12.25 -18.94
N ALA A 497 8.38 11.86 -19.07
CA ALA A 497 9.49 12.62 -18.51
C ALA A 497 9.59 14.02 -19.13
N MET A 498 9.91 15.02 -18.31
CA MET A 498 10.17 16.38 -18.73
C MET A 498 11.56 16.51 -19.36
N HIS A 499 11.68 17.37 -20.36
CA HIS A 499 12.83 17.43 -21.27
C HIS A 499 13.83 18.56 -20.97
N PHE A 500 13.47 19.54 -20.13
CA PHE A 500 14.24 20.77 -19.87
C PHE A 500 14.47 21.64 -21.12
N THR A 501 13.58 21.56 -22.08
CA THR A 501 13.71 22.27 -23.35
C THR A 501 12.40 22.94 -23.71
N ASP A 502 12.53 24.06 -24.43
CA ASP A 502 11.37 24.76 -25.00
C ASP A 502 11.04 24.17 -26.39
N TYR A 503 10.43 22.98 -26.41
CA TYR A 503 10.05 22.33 -27.67
C TYR A 503 8.73 22.84 -28.27
N CYS A 504 8.03 23.70 -27.52
CA CYS A 504 6.80 24.36 -28.01
C CYS A 504 7.02 25.83 -28.42
N HIS A 505 8.26 26.35 -28.29
CA HIS A 505 8.63 27.73 -28.62
C HIS A 505 7.82 28.79 -27.86
N VAL A 506 7.55 28.54 -26.57
CA VAL A 506 6.78 29.45 -25.70
C VAL A 506 7.65 30.36 -24.84
N GLY A 507 8.98 30.34 -25.06
CA GLY A 507 9.94 31.13 -24.33
C GLY A 507 10.38 30.57 -22.98
N MET A 508 9.83 29.41 -22.55
CA MET A 508 10.19 28.72 -21.32
C MET A 508 10.21 27.21 -21.53
N PRO A 509 11.17 26.48 -20.94
CA PRO A 509 11.19 25.02 -20.98
C PRO A 509 10.02 24.44 -20.16
N ASP A 510 9.70 23.16 -20.39
CA ASP A 510 8.70 22.43 -19.63
C ASP A 510 9.01 22.33 -18.13
N LEU A 511 10.31 22.24 -17.79
CA LEU A 511 10.85 22.25 -16.43
C LEU A 511 12.14 23.06 -16.38
N SER A 512 12.36 23.82 -15.31
CA SER A 512 13.64 24.46 -15.06
C SER A 512 13.93 24.60 -13.56
N TYR A 513 15.22 24.77 -13.25
CA TYR A 513 15.70 24.98 -11.89
C TYR A 513 16.25 26.39 -11.71
N HIS A 514 16.08 26.92 -10.51
CA HIS A 514 16.46 28.28 -10.14
C HIS A 514 17.15 28.27 -8.78
N GLY A 515 18.20 29.07 -8.65
CA GLY A 515 18.94 29.31 -7.41
C GLY A 515 18.80 30.73 -6.93
N ALA A 516 19.90 31.32 -6.42
CA ALA A 516 19.98 32.75 -6.14
C ALA A 516 19.81 33.60 -7.41
N GLU A 517 20.28 33.07 -8.55
CA GLU A 517 20.02 33.58 -9.88
C GLU A 517 19.06 32.66 -10.65
N PRO A 518 18.26 33.19 -11.59
CA PRO A 518 17.36 32.38 -12.40
C PRO A 518 18.13 31.46 -13.35
N TRP A 519 17.49 30.37 -13.79
CA TRP A 519 18.04 29.45 -14.81
C TRP A 519 19.31 28.71 -14.36
N LEU A 520 19.25 28.04 -13.22
CA LEU A 520 20.35 27.23 -12.71
C LEU A 520 20.64 26.03 -13.64
N MET A 521 21.82 26.02 -14.24
CA MET A 521 22.22 24.99 -15.21
C MET A 521 22.84 23.75 -14.54
N HIS A 522 23.45 23.94 -13.36
CA HIS A 522 24.08 22.87 -12.61
C HIS A 522 23.55 22.83 -11.18
N ILE A 523 23.25 21.65 -10.69
CA ILE A 523 22.84 21.40 -9.31
C ILE A 523 23.96 20.60 -8.65
N GLY A 524 24.54 21.15 -7.58
CA GLY A 524 25.52 20.48 -6.74
C GLY A 524 24.91 20.06 -5.41
N ASP A 525 25.52 19.11 -4.75
CA ASP A 525 25.05 18.60 -3.44
C ASP A 525 25.31 19.61 -2.29
N GLU A 526 26.12 20.61 -2.52
CA GLU A 526 26.33 21.76 -1.61
C GLU A 526 25.12 22.69 -1.55
N GLN A 527 24.28 22.67 -2.58
CA GLN A 527 23.06 23.46 -2.61
C GLN A 527 22.01 22.86 -1.67
N LYS A 528 21.41 23.68 -0.82
CA LYS A 528 20.33 23.28 0.10
C LYS A 528 19.03 24.00 -0.17
N ALA A 529 19.01 24.88 -1.18
CA ALA A 529 17.81 25.59 -1.60
C ALA A 529 17.70 25.61 -3.14
N ILE A 530 16.49 25.38 -3.64
CA ILE A 530 16.23 25.32 -5.08
C ILE A 530 14.77 25.69 -5.38
N GLY A 531 14.57 26.44 -6.46
CA GLY A 531 13.28 26.66 -7.09
C GLY A 531 13.09 25.75 -8.29
N VAL A 532 11.91 25.21 -8.44
CA VAL A 532 11.51 24.32 -9.55
C VAL A 532 10.30 24.95 -10.23
N LEU A 533 10.49 25.37 -11.49
CA LEU A 533 9.40 25.84 -12.34
C LEU A 533 8.82 24.67 -13.15
N TYR A 534 7.55 24.53 -13.12
CA TYR A 534 6.75 23.67 -13.99
C TYR A 534 5.90 24.57 -14.90
N THR A 535 6.17 24.60 -16.18
CA THR A 535 5.48 25.49 -17.12
C THR A 535 4.14 24.89 -17.56
N GLY A 536 3.05 25.53 -17.20
CA GLY A 536 1.68 25.06 -17.36
C GLY A 536 1.28 24.78 -18.82
N TYR A 537 1.85 25.54 -19.77
CA TYR A 537 1.57 25.39 -21.21
C TYR A 537 1.72 23.95 -21.70
N TYR A 538 2.75 23.23 -21.22
CA TYR A 538 3.02 21.84 -21.62
C TYR A 538 1.98 20.85 -21.09
N ALA A 539 1.20 21.24 -20.07
CA ALA A 539 0.05 20.51 -19.55
C ALA A 539 -1.30 21.05 -20.09
N LYS A 540 -1.26 22.03 -21.02
CA LYS A 540 -2.43 22.78 -21.51
C LYS A 540 -3.12 23.55 -20.38
N GLU A 541 -2.33 24.13 -19.47
CA GLU A 541 -2.79 24.94 -18.35
C GLU A 541 -2.32 26.37 -18.52
N GLU A 542 -3.09 27.31 -17.96
CA GLU A 542 -2.74 28.73 -18.00
C GLU A 542 -1.70 29.07 -16.93
N GLU A 543 -1.83 28.46 -15.75
CA GLU A 543 -0.99 28.73 -14.59
C GLU A 543 0.30 27.92 -14.64
N ASP A 544 1.45 28.58 -14.49
CA ASP A 544 2.71 27.91 -14.21
C ASP A 544 2.80 27.67 -12.71
N VAL A 545 3.41 26.55 -12.30
CA VAL A 545 3.63 26.23 -10.88
C VAL A 545 5.11 26.36 -10.56
N TYR A 546 5.43 27.12 -9.53
CA TYR A 546 6.77 27.26 -9.00
C TYR A 546 6.85 26.75 -7.58
N VAL A 547 7.74 25.78 -7.31
CA VAL A 547 7.95 25.23 -5.98
C VAL A 547 9.34 25.55 -5.50
N ALA A 548 9.44 26.29 -4.40
CA ALA A 548 10.69 26.70 -3.78
C ALA A 548 10.95 25.85 -2.53
N TYR A 549 12.02 25.06 -2.58
CA TYR A 549 12.48 24.20 -1.49
C TYR A 549 13.66 24.83 -0.78
N ASN A 550 13.62 24.94 0.54
CA ASN A 550 14.74 25.35 1.37
C ASN A 550 14.99 24.33 2.48
N PHE A 551 16.04 23.55 2.37
CA PHE A 551 16.49 22.59 3.39
C PHE A 551 17.57 23.18 4.31
N HIS A 552 17.93 24.47 4.16
CA HIS A 552 18.92 25.14 4.98
C HIS A 552 18.35 25.69 6.28
N TYR A 553 19.20 25.90 7.29
CA TYR A 553 18.83 26.53 8.57
C TYR A 553 18.59 28.03 8.49
N GLU A 554 18.99 28.66 7.40
CA GLU A 554 18.82 30.08 7.15
C GLU A 554 17.75 30.31 6.08
N ARG A 555 17.26 31.52 6.01
CA ARG A 555 16.37 31.95 4.93
C ARG A 555 17.11 31.86 3.60
N ALA A 556 16.45 31.37 2.60
CA ALA A 556 16.96 31.36 1.25
C ALA A 556 16.20 32.34 0.37
N ARG A 557 16.95 33.13 -0.40
CA ARG A 557 16.39 33.96 -1.46
C ARG A 557 16.55 33.23 -2.78
N ILE A 558 15.43 32.86 -3.40
CA ILE A 558 15.39 32.06 -4.63
C ILE A 558 14.77 32.91 -5.72
N SER A 559 15.43 32.99 -6.88
CA SER A 559 14.99 33.81 -8.01
C SER A 559 13.76 33.26 -8.68
N LEU A 560 12.86 34.14 -9.08
CA LEU A 560 11.68 33.82 -9.88
C LEU A 560 11.93 34.18 -11.35
N PRO A 561 11.53 33.33 -12.32
CA PRO A 561 11.53 33.70 -13.73
C PRO A 561 10.64 34.90 -13.99
N SER A 562 11.08 35.77 -14.92
CA SER A 562 10.28 36.91 -15.34
C SER A 562 9.04 36.44 -16.10
N LEU A 563 7.89 36.91 -15.71
CA LEU A 563 6.62 36.69 -16.42
C LEU A 563 6.35 37.82 -17.43
N SER A 564 5.39 37.61 -18.30
CA SER A 564 4.85 38.67 -19.17
C SER A 564 4.27 39.81 -18.32
N LYS A 565 4.17 41.02 -18.87
CA LYS A 565 3.64 42.20 -18.16
C LYS A 565 2.21 42.05 -17.62
N GLU A 566 1.49 41.07 -18.16
CA GLU A 566 0.08 40.81 -17.83
C GLU A 566 -0.07 39.81 -16.68
N ARG A 567 1.03 39.16 -16.28
CA ARG A 567 1.04 38.13 -15.25
C ARG A 567 1.87 38.53 -14.05
N GLU A 568 1.61 37.87 -12.94
CA GLU A 568 2.35 38.06 -11.68
C GLU A 568 2.42 36.72 -10.92
N TRP A 569 3.47 36.59 -10.10
CA TRP A 569 3.60 35.49 -9.16
C TRP A 569 2.75 35.73 -7.93
N MET A 570 1.97 34.73 -7.55
CA MET A 570 1.19 34.71 -6.31
C MET A 570 1.59 33.52 -5.45
N GLN A 571 1.79 33.73 -4.15
CA GLN A 571 2.06 32.65 -3.21
C GLN A 571 0.76 31.95 -2.84
N VAL A 572 0.75 30.61 -3.01
CA VAL A 572 -0.40 29.76 -2.69
C VAL A 572 -0.25 29.14 -1.31
N MET A 573 0.97 28.69 -0.99
CA MET A 573 1.23 27.96 0.25
C MET A 573 2.69 28.16 0.70
N ASN A 574 2.88 28.18 2.03
CA ASN A 574 4.18 28.18 2.68
C ASN A 574 4.10 27.28 3.92
N THR A 575 4.90 26.20 3.98
CA THR A 575 4.83 25.25 5.10
C THR A 575 5.17 25.85 6.45
N ALA A 576 5.94 26.97 6.47
CA ALA A 576 6.26 27.70 7.70
C ALA A 576 5.10 28.58 8.22
N ASP A 577 4.10 28.88 7.36
CA ASP A 577 2.97 29.74 7.69
C ASP A 577 1.64 29.00 7.54
N ARG A 578 1.00 28.70 8.67
CA ARG A 578 -0.29 28.00 8.70
C ARG A 578 -1.45 28.79 8.10
N SER A 579 -1.34 30.12 7.99
CA SER A 579 -2.39 30.92 7.38
C SER A 579 -2.54 30.67 5.88
N THR A 580 -1.56 29.99 5.28
CA THR A 580 -1.56 29.62 3.86
C THR A 580 -2.01 28.18 3.59
N ASP A 581 -2.42 27.44 4.62
CA ASP A 581 -2.86 26.04 4.50
C ASP A 581 -4.20 25.90 3.75
N ASP A 582 -4.87 26.99 3.43
CA ASP A 582 -6.09 27.08 2.61
C ASP A 582 -5.82 27.05 1.10
N PHE A 583 -4.55 27.20 0.68
CA PHE A 583 -4.12 27.22 -0.71
C PHE A 583 -4.76 28.34 -1.55
N VAL A 584 -5.11 29.45 -0.91
CA VAL A 584 -5.63 30.65 -1.60
C VAL A 584 -4.44 31.49 -2.10
N PRO A 585 -4.41 31.86 -3.41
CA PRO A 585 -3.36 32.70 -3.96
C PRO A 585 -3.31 34.09 -3.28
N ARG A 586 -2.12 34.50 -2.88
CA ARG A 586 -1.86 35.82 -2.23
C ARG A 586 -0.75 36.56 -2.98
N PRO A 587 -0.87 37.87 -3.23
CA PRO A 587 0.16 38.62 -3.90
C PRO A 587 1.46 38.62 -3.08
N ILE A 588 2.59 38.60 -3.78
CA ILE A 588 3.91 38.80 -3.19
C ILE A 588 4.47 40.18 -3.61
N GLU A 589 5.20 40.83 -2.70
CA GLU A 589 5.74 42.18 -2.95
C GLU A 589 6.85 42.17 -4.01
N GLU A 590 7.75 41.19 -3.93
CA GLU A 590 8.90 41.05 -4.83
C GLU A 590 8.62 40.00 -5.90
N GLN A 591 8.54 40.42 -7.16
CA GLN A 591 8.22 39.57 -8.30
C GLN A 591 9.45 38.87 -8.95
N ARG A 592 10.67 39.20 -8.50
CA ARG A 592 11.91 38.68 -9.03
C ARG A 592 12.52 37.55 -8.18
N CYS A 593 12.11 37.47 -6.92
CA CYS A 593 12.57 36.45 -6.00
C CYS A 593 11.54 36.16 -4.92
N VAL A 594 11.63 35.00 -4.30
CA VAL A 594 10.86 34.62 -3.11
C VAL A 594 11.82 34.34 -1.95
N GLU A 595 11.49 34.89 -0.77
CA GLU A 595 12.16 34.50 0.47
C GLU A 595 11.49 33.27 1.05
N VAL A 596 12.24 32.19 1.17
CA VAL A 596 11.77 30.92 1.75
C VAL A 596 12.36 30.76 3.14
N ALA A 597 11.49 30.57 4.12
CA ALA A 597 11.88 30.39 5.52
C ALA A 597 12.82 29.18 5.68
N PRO A 598 13.60 29.12 6.78
CA PRO A 598 14.42 27.96 7.08
C PRO A 598 13.60 26.66 7.05
N GLN A 599 14.15 25.63 6.44
CA GLN A 599 13.57 24.28 6.41
C GLN A 599 12.09 24.24 5.98
N SER A 600 11.74 25.02 4.95
CA SER A 600 10.36 25.13 4.50
C SER A 600 10.22 25.05 2.98
N ILE A 601 8.99 24.88 2.52
CA ILE A 601 8.63 24.81 1.11
C ILE A 601 7.56 25.88 0.84
N SER A 602 7.73 26.63 -0.26
CA SER A 602 6.73 27.57 -0.75
C SER A 602 6.24 27.19 -2.14
N ILE A 603 4.95 27.31 -2.38
CA ILE A 603 4.32 27.11 -3.69
C ILE A 603 3.81 28.45 -4.19
N LEU A 604 4.17 28.78 -5.43
CA LEU A 604 3.67 29.93 -6.16
C LEU A 604 3.02 29.48 -7.46
N ILE A 605 2.09 30.30 -7.95
CA ILE A 605 1.52 30.14 -9.29
C ILE A 605 1.61 31.46 -10.05
N SER A 606 1.66 31.38 -11.38
CA SER A 606 1.56 32.56 -12.22
C SER A 606 0.09 32.85 -12.54
N CYS A 607 -0.40 34.03 -12.18
CA CYS A 607 -1.76 34.46 -12.43
C CYS A 607 -1.80 35.69 -13.36
N PHE A 608 -2.92 35.90 -14.06
CA PHE A 608 -3.18 37.18 -14.70
C PHE A 608 -3.44 38.26 -13.65
N ARG A 609 -2.94 39.48 -13.90
CA ARG A 609 -3.22 40.65 -13.07
C ARG A 609 -4.71 41.00 -13.14
N GLU A 610 -5.27 41.51 -12.05
CA GLU A 610 -6.69 41.87 -12.01
C GLU A 610 -7.08 42.82 -13.18
N GLY A 611 -8.17 42.48 -13.87
CA GLY A 611 -8.73 43.26 -14.98
C GLY A 611 -8.17 42.94 -16.36
N LYS A 612 -7.35 41.87 -16.52
CA LYS A 612 -6.85 41.38 -17.82
C LYS A 612 -7.31 39.95 -18.07
N GLU A 613 -8.02 39.76 -19.20
CA GLU A 613 -8.48 38.46 -19.66
C GLU A 613 -7.41 37.77 -20.54
N TYR A 614 -7.49 36.45 -20.65
CA TYR A 614 -6.67 35.61 -21.48
C TYR A 614 -6.80 36.00 -22.96
N ASN A 615 -5.66 36.27 -23.62
CA ASN A 615 -5.59 36.49 -25.05
C ASN A 615 -4.56 35.50 -25.64
N GLU A 616 -4.99 34.52 -26.41
CA GLU A 616 -4.14 33.48 -27.01
C GLU A 616 -2.93 34.01 -27.80
N SER A 617 -3.03 35.26 -28.28
CA SER A 617 -1.96 35.89 -29.06
C SER A 617 -0.72 36.34 -28.24
N VAL A 618 -0.76 36.28 -26.91
CA VAL A 618 0.29 36.85 -26.02
C VAL A 618 1.41 35.84 -25.68
N ARG A 619 1.23 34.54 -25.96
CA ARG A 619 2.30 33.54 -25.75
C ARG A 619 3.28 33.34 -26.94
N THR A 620 3.13 34.10 -27.99
CA THR A 620 3.96 34.04 -29.20
C THR A 620 4.98 35.20 -29.29
N LEU A 621 5.55 35.64 -28.18
CA LEU A 621 6.69 36.60 -28.21
C LEU A 621 7.81 36.12 -27.30
#